data_0dd3a2a47751bd438fa707930d3203a6
#
_entry.id   0dd3a2a47751bd438fa707930d3203a6
#
_cell.length_a   1.000
_cell.length_b   1.000
_cell.length_c   1.000
_cell.angle_alpha   90.00
_cell.angle_beta   90.00
_cell.angle_gamma   90.00
#
_symmetry.space_group_name_H-M   'P 1'
#
loop_
_entity.id
_entity.type
_entity.pdbx_description
1 polymer ?
#
loop_
_entity_poly.entity_id
_entity_poly.type
_entity_poly.pdbx_seq_one_letter_code
_entity_poly.pdbx_strand_id
1 'polypeptide(L)'
;MEALRLELLVEHADYARLGLLSLLLLFPRGQWVRLVVALFAGLELAYAIGTGADQPRIIGAAVLLGLALLIFISGLVAASRVRLSVEEQAMAGGLLSGIGRGRARHFIDQGYWLNGRPGEVLLREGEPVTQFCYLAEGEARVQMAGRPIGFCRGGDVIGGLGFFSGEAAGATVILATPARFWCAPAERLTPYFEAHTHLRRTIQRNLAGGEPPATEATALGPEPIAAPSPA
;
A
#
# COMPACT_ATOMS: atom_id res chain seq x y z
N MET A 1 12.83 53.72 27.03
CA MET A 1 11.53 53.09 26.75
C MET A 1 11.59 52.16 25.54
N GLU A 2 12.37 52.46 24.50
CA GLU A 2 12.54 51.54 23.32
C GLU A 2 13.34 50.28 23.64
N ALA A 3 14.41 50.39 24.48
CA ALA A 3 15.21 49.23 24.86
C ALA A 3 14.40 48.20 25.66
N LEU A 4 13.50 48.63 26.54
CA LEU A 4 12.63 47.74 27.31
C LEU A 4 11.59 47.03 26.42
N ARG A 5 11.15 47.65 25.32
CA ARG A 5 10.26 47.05 24.32
C ARG A 5 10.98 46.02 23.47
N LEU A 6 12.24 46.28 23.16
CA LEU A 6 13.08 45.33 22.40
C LEU A 6 13.38 44.08 23.23
N GLU A 7 13.71 44.20 24.50
CA GLU A 7 13.91 43.04 25.41
C GLU A 7 12.64 42.21 25.57
N LEU A 8 11.48 42.83 25.75
CA LEU A 8 10.19 42.14 25.82
C LEU A 8 9.84 41.44 24.51
N LEU A 9 10.17 42.02 23.34
CA LEU A 9 9.92 41.40 22.04
C LEU A 9 10.84 40.18 21.79
N VAL A 10 12.10 40.24 22.23
CA VAL A 10 13.05 39.12 22.15
C VAL A 10 12.62 37.97 23.05
N GLU A 11 12.20 38.23 24.24
CA GLU A 11 11.72 37.24 25.22
C GLU A 11 10.44 36.54 24.72
N HIS A 12 9.51 37.29 24.11
CA HIS A 12 8.29 36.73 23.54
C HIS A 12 8.53 35.98 22.23
N ALA A 13 9.57 36.36 21.44
CA ALA A 13 9.95 35.65 20.21
C ALA A 13 10.42 34.23 20.51
N ASP A 14 11.09 33.99 21.60
CA ASP A 14 11.57 32.67 22.01
C ASP A 14 10.40 31.74 22.39
N TYR A 15 9.39 32.23 23.10
CA TYR A 15 8.16 31.46 23.38
C TYR A 15 7.34 31.21 22.12
N ALA A 16 7.30 32.15 21.18
CA ALA A 16 6.64 31.97 19.89
C ALA A 16 7.32 30.88 19.04
N ARG A 17 8.66 30.81 19.07
CA ARG A 17 9.43 29.72 18.40
C ARG A 17 9.12 28.35 18.99
N LEU A 18 9.06 28.23 20.32
CA LEU A 18 8.70 26.98 20.99
C LEU A 18 7.24 26.59 20.69
N GLY A 19 6.33 27.54 20.64
CA GLY A 19 4.93 27.32 20.23
C GLY A 19 4.81 26.84 18.78
N LEU A 20 5.58 27.43 17.86
CA LEU A 20 5.59 27.04 16.44
C LEU A 20 6.15 25.63 16.25
N LEU A 21 7.19 25.25 16.98
CA LEU A 21 7.76 23.91 16.98
C LEU A 21 6.77 22.87 17.54
N SER A 22 6.04 23.23 18.59
CA SER A 22 4.99 22.39 19.17
C SER A 22 3.84 22.17 18.16
N LEU A 23 3.48 23.20 17.40
CA LEU A 23 2.47 23.14 16.35
C LEU A 23 2.90 22.25 15.18
N LEU A 24 4.18 22.28 14.79
CA LEU A 24 4.76 21.40 13.76
C LEU A 24 4.72 19.93 14.16
N LEU A 25 4.78 19.61 15.46
CA LEU A 25 4.63 18.25 15.98
C LEU A 25 3.20 17.71 15.83
N LEU A 26 2.19 18.58 15.85
CA LEU A 26 0.79 18.21 15.69
C LEU A 26 0.42 17.83 14.24
N PHE A 27 1.22 18.25 13.24
CA PHE A 27 0.97 17.93 11.81
C PHE A 27 1.93 16.84 11.29
N PRO A 28 1.62 15.54 11.45
CA PRO A 28 2.53 14.45 11.10
C PRO A 28 2.49 14.11 9.60
N ARG A 29 3.01 14.96 8.77
CA ARG A 29 3.23 14.66 7.35
C ARG A 29 4.68 14.23 7.08
N GLY A 30 4.97 12.95 7.37
CA GLY A 30 6.23 12.30 7.02
C GLY A 30 7.20 12.15 8.21
N GLN A 31 7.94 11.04 8.23
CA GLN A 31 8.93 10.74 9.28
C GLN A 31 10.09 11.75 9.27
N TRP A 32 10.42 12.33 8.12
CA TRP A 32 11.46 13.34 7.95
C TRP A 32 11.17 14.62 8.75
N VAL A 33 9.91 15.07 8.80
CA VAL A 33 9.53 16.26 9.58
C VAL A 33 9.75 16.02 11.06
N ARG A 34 9.41 14.83 11.56
CA ARG A 34 9.62 14.45 12.97
C ARG A 34 11.10 14.42 13.34
N LEU A 35 11.94 13.93 12.43
CA LEU A 35 13.40 13.90 12.62
C LEU A 35 13.99 15.31 12.65
N VAL A 36 13.58 16.18 11.75
CA VAL A 36 14.02 17.59 11.72
C VAL A 36 13.60 18.33 12.99
N VAL A 37 12.39 18.12 13.48
CA VAL A 37 11.91 18.74 14.73
C VAL A 37 12.70 18.23 15.93
N ALA A 38 13.01 16.93 15.99
CA ALA A 38 13.83 16.38 17.08
C ALA A 38 15.26 16.92 17.06
N LEU A 39 15.88 17.05 15.88
CA LEU A 39 17.20 17.66 15.71
C LEU A 39 17.21 19.12 16.14
N PHE A 40 16.19 19.89 15.74
CA PHE A 40 16.08 21.30 16.09
C PHE A 40 15.85 21.48 17.61
N ALA A 41 15.00 20.67 18.23
CA ALA A 41 14.80 20.68 19.68
C ALA A 41 16.09 20.31 20.45
N GLY A 42 16.89 19.38 19.91
CA GLY A 42 18.18 19.03 20.46
C GLY A 42 19.20 20.19 20.37
N LEU A 43 19.22 20.89 19.25
CA LEU A 43 20.09 22.06 19.04
C LEU A 43 19.70 23.22 19.98
N GLU A 44 18.40 23.48 20.15
CA GLU A 44 17.89 24.50 21.09
C GLU A 44 18.27 24.17 22.54
N LEU A 45 18.18 22.89 22.95
CA LEU A 45 18.60 22.48 24.28
C LEU A 45 20.12 22.66 24.47
N ALA A 46 20.93 22.27 23.51
CA ALA A 46 22.37 22.45 23.57
C ALA A 46 22.79 23.92 23.63
N TYR A 47 22.10 24.79 22.88
CA TYR A 47 22.30 26.24 22.91
C TYR A 47 21.91 26.82 24.27
N ALA A 48 20.75 26.42 24.82
CA ALA A 48 20.27 26.90 26.14
C ALA A 48 21.26 26.55 27.27
N ILE A 49 21.83 25.35 27.25
CA ILE A 49 22.85 24.89 28.18
C ILE A 49 24.16 25.67 28.01
N GLY A 50 24.62 25.86 26.77
CA GLY A 50 25.88 26.52 26.45
C GLY A 50 25.90 28.02 26.76
N THR A 51 24.74 28.68 26.70
CA THR A 51 24.60 30.13 27.01
C THR A 51 24.27 30.41 28.48
N GLY A 52 24.09 29.35 29.31
CA GLY A 52 23.71 29.51 30.70
C GLY A 52 22.30 30.10 30.87
N ALA A 53 21.37 29.75 29.99
CA ALA A 53 20.01 30.23 30.00
C ALA A 53 19.27 29.89 31.31
N ASP A 54 18.22 30.64 31.62
CA ASP A 54 17.41 30.44 32.83
C ASP A 54 16.78 29.05 32.89
N GLN A 55 16.65 28.51 34.10
CA GLN A 55 16.10 27.17 34.37
C GLN A 55 14.78 26.87 33.64
N PRO A 56 13.76 27.76 33.59
CA PRO A 56 12.52 27.46 32.89
C PRO A 56 12.70 27.24 31.38
N ARG A 57 13.69 27.90 30.78
CA ARG A 57 14.00 27.75 29.33
C ARG A 57 14.65 26.41 29.02
N ILE A 58 15.57 25.97 29.88
CA ILE A 58 16.22 24.62 29.76
C ILE A 58 15.17 23.53 29.94
N ILE A 59 14.27 23.66 30.93
CA ILE A 59 13.20 22.69 31.17
C ILE A 59 12.25 22.63 29.99
N GLY A 60 11.85 23.76 29.41
CA GLY A 60 10.98 23.81 28.23
C GLY A 60 11.57 23.13 27.03
N ALA A 61 12.86 23.36 26.71
CA ALA A 61 13.58 22.70 25.61
C ALA A 61 13.73 21.20 25.84
N ALA A 62 14.01 20.76 27.08
CA ALA A 62 14.12 19.34 27.42
C ALA A 62 12.78 18.60 27.29
N VAL A 63 11.67 19.21 27.71
CA VAL A 63 10.32 18.64 27.55
C VAL A 63 9.97 18.51 26.07
N LEU A 64 10.29 19.51 25.26
CA LEU A 64 10.03 19.50 23.81
C LEU A 64 10.82 18.42 23.10
N LEU A 65 12.09 18.24 23.44
CA LEU A 65 12.94 17.15 22.92
C LEU A 65 12.37 15.78 23.33
N GLY A 66 11.99 15.62 24.61
CA GLY A 66 11.39 14.38 25.10
C GLY A 66 10.10 14.02 24.37
N LEU A 67 9.21 15.00 24.12
CA LEU A 67 7.99 14.80 23.36
C LEU A 67 8.27 14.46 21.90
N ALA A 68 9.21 15.15 21.26
CA ALA A 68 9.61 14.88 19.87
C ALA A 68 10.18 13.45 19.70
N LEU A 69 11.02 13.01 20.63
CA LEU A 69 11.57 11.65 20.66
C LEU A 69 10.47 10.61 20.90
N LEU A 70 9.55 10.85 21.81
CA LEU A 70 8.43 9.95 22.08
C LEU A 70 7.57 9.74 20.82
N ILE A 71 7.22 10.83 20.11
CA ILE A 71 6.45 10.79 18.88
C ILE A 71 7.25 10.11 17.75
N PHE A 72 8.55 10.34 17.67
CA PHE A 72 9.42 9.68 16.69
C PHE A 72 9.48 8.16 16.93
N ILE A 73 9.78 7.75 18.17
CA ILE A 73 9.88 6.34 18.57
C ILE A 73 8.53 5.62 18.41
N SER A 74 7.42 6.25 18.79
CA SER A 74 6.08 5.67 18.61
C SER A 74 5.77 5.40 17.13
N GLY A 75 6.17 6.30 16.23
CA GLY A 75 6.06 6.12 14.80
C GLY A 75 6.92 4.96 14.26
N LEU A 76 8.14 4.81 14.78
CA LEU A 76 9.05 3.72 14.42
C LEU A 76 8.52 2.36 14.89
N VAL A 77 8.05 2.30 16.14
CA VAL A 77 7.45 1.10 16.74
C VAL A 77 6.14 0.71 16.03
N ALA A 78 5.30 1.68 15.67
CA ALA A 78 4.09 1.42 14.90
C ALA A 78 4.41 0.83 13.51
N ALA A 79 5.44 1.34 12.84
CA ALA A 79 5.90 0.81 11.55
C ALA A 79 6.51 -0.60 11.65
N SER A 80 7.20 -0.91 12.76
CA SER A 80 7.83 -2.21 12.98
C SER A 80 6.88 -3.30 13.48
N ARG A 81 5.73 -2.93 14.05
CA ARG A 81 4.72 -3.88 14.55
C ARG A 81 3.85 -4.49 13.46
N VAL A 82 3.89 -3.97 12.23
CA VAL A 82 3.16 -4.55 11.09
C VAL A 82 3.85 -5.85 10.69
N ARG A 83 3.43 -6.96 11.31
CA ARG A 83 3.81 -8.31 10.87
C ARG A 83 2.86 -8.71 9.75
N LEU A 84 3.40 -8.92 8.57
CA LEU A 84 2.69 -9.53 7.46
C LEU A 84 2.93 -11.04 7.50
N SER A 85 1.89 -11.84 7.21
CA SER A 85 2.05 -13.28 6.98
C SER A 85 2.91 -13.54 5.74
N VAL A 86 3.28 -14.78 5.48
CA VAL A 86 4.07 -15.14 4.30
C VAL A 86 3.31 -14.77 3.01
N GLU A 87 2.01 -15.06 2.98
CA GLU A 87 1.11 -14.73 1.86
C GLU A 87 0.98 -13.22 1.67
N GLU A 88 0.83 -12.47 2.77
CA GLU A 88 0.77 -11.02 2.76
C GLU A 88 2.11 -10.37 2.33
N GLN A 89 3.23 -11.00 2.67
CA GLN A 89 4.55 -10.56 2.20
C GLN A 89 4.72 -10.78 0.69
N ALA A 90 4.25 -11.91 0.18
CA ALA A 90 4.25 -12.19 -1.27
C ALA A 90 3.39 -11.16 -2.02
N MET A 91 2.16 -10.88 -1.52
CA MET A 91 1.29 -9.85 -2.08
C MET A 91 1.92 -8.45 -2.00
N ALA A 92 2.61 -8.14 -0.89
CA ALA A 92 3.29 -6.86 -0.71
C ALA A 92 4.50 -6.69 -1.63
N GLY A 93 5.21 -7.77 -1.93
CA GLY A 93 6.36 -7.79 -2.86
C GLY A 93 5.96 -7.74 -4.34
N GLY A 94 4.78 -8.27 -4.68
CA GLY A 94 4.21 -8.30 -6.03
C GLY A 94 3.24 -7.13 -6.26
N LEU A 95 1.95 -7.40 -6.09
CA LEU A 95 0.86 -6.46 -6.35
C LEU A 95 1.03 -5.10 -5.66
N LEU A 96 1.49 -5.09 -4.41
CA LEU A 96 1.67 -3.88 -3.60
C LEU A 96 3.13 -3.37 -3.61
N SER A 97 3.94 -3.79 -4.57
CA SER A 97 5.32 -3.34 -4.70
C SER A 97 5.41 -1.82 -4.78
N GLY A 98 6.37 -1.23 -4.06
CA GLY A 98 6.52 0.22 -3.95
C GLY A 98 5.59 0.90 -2.93
N ILE A 99 4.74 0.13 -2.23
CA ILE A 99 3.85 0.63 -1.18
C ILE A 99 4.45 0.31 0.20
N GLY A 100 4.55 1.33 1.06
CA GLY A 100 5.08 1.13 2.42
C GLY A 100 4.22 0.14 3.24
N ARG A 101 4.87 -0.69 4.07
CA ARG A 101 4.25 -1.80 4.83
C ARG A 101 2.95 -1.44 5.57
N GLY A 102 2.90 -0.26 6.18
CA GLY A 102 1.69 0.18 6.90
C GLY A 102 0.49 0.38 5.96
N ARG A 103 0.72 0.95 4.76
CA ARG A 103 -0.33 1.14 3.75
C ARG A 103 -0.71 -0.18 3.08
N ALA A 104 0.26 -1.07 2.85
CA ALA A 104 0.00 -2.41 2.35
C ALA A 104 -0.91 -3.19 3.33
N ARG A 105 -0.59 -3.15 4.63
CA ARG A 105 -1.44 -3.76 5.68
C ARG A 105 -2.87 -3.21 5.64
N HIS A 106 -3.02 -1.88 5.61
CA HIS A 106 -4.32 -1.24 5.57
C HIS A 106 -5.14 -1.62 4.32
N PHE A 107 -4.48 -1.83 3.18
CA PHE A 107 -5.13 -2.35 1.97
C PHE A 107 -5.56 -3.81 2.15
N ILE A 108 -4.69 -4.67 2.68
CA ILE A 108 -4.98 -6.09 2.93
C ILE A 108 -6.17 -6.23 3.89
N ASP A 109 -6.30 -5.34 4.88
CA ASP A 109 -7.43 -5.32 5.83
C ASP A 109 -8.78 -4.95 5.18
N GLN A 110 -8.81 -4.50 3.91
CA GLN A 110 -10.07 -4.26 3.19
C GLN A 110 -10.72 -5.54 2.68
N GLY A 111 -9.99 -6.65 2.62
CA GLY A 111 -10.48 -7.93 2.14
C GLY A 111 -10.29 -9.07 3.13
N TYR A 112 -10.51 -10.28 2.65
CA TYR A 112 -10.47 -11.51 3.44
C TYR A 112 -9.62 -12.56 2.74
N TRP A 113 -8.90 -13.35 3.52
CA TRP A 113 -8.20 -14.54 3.05
C TRP A 113 -9.16 -15.73 3.06
N LEU A 114 -9.31 -16.40 1.92
CA LEU A 114 -10.23 -17.50 1.70
C LEU A 114 -9.49 -18.72 1.18
N ASN A 115 -10.04 -19.90 1.48
CA ASN A 115 -9.62 -21.16 0.88
C ASN A 115 -10.71 -21.61 -0.09
N GLY A 116 -10.35 -21.76 -1.35
CA GLY A 116 -11.25 -22.21 -2.40
C GLY A 116 -11.05 -23.67 -2.77
N ARG A 117 -12.08 -24.25 -3.32
CA ARG A 117 -12.09 -25.66 -3.78
C ARG A 117 -12.03 -25.72 -5.31
N PRO A 118 -11.48 -26.79 -5.89
CA PRO A 118 -11.54 -27.00 -7.32
C PRO A 118 -12.99 -26.96 -7.84
N GLY A 119 -13.20 -26.28 -8.96
CA GLY A 119 -14.52 -26.06 -9.55
C GLY A 119 -15.26 -24.82 -9.07
N GLU A 120 -14.75 -24.10 -8.05
CA GLU A 120 -15.32 -22.85 -7.60
C GLU A 120 -15.09 -21.74 -8.62
N VAL A 121 -16.15 -21.00 -8.96
CA VAL A 121 -16.11 -19.92 -9.95
C VAL A 121 -15.86 -18.60 -9.21
N LEU A 122 -14.72 -17.98 -9.51
CA LEU A 122 -14.34 -16.69 -8.93
C LEU A 122 -14.84 -15.50 -9.75
N LEU A 123 -14.98 -15.69 -11.07
CA LEU A 123 -15.42 -14.65 -11.99
C LEU A 123 -16.20 -15.30 -13.14
N ARG A 124 -17.29 -14.68 -13.61
CA ARG A 124 -18.07 -15.13 -14.76
C ARG A 124 -17.99 -14.13 -15.90
N GLU A 125 -17.72 -14.64 -17.10
CA GLU A 125 -17.72 -13.87 -18.34
C GLU A 125 -19.05 -13.13 -18.53
N GLY A 126 -19.00 -11.85 -18.88
CA GLY A 126 -20.16 -11.00 -19.11
C GLY A 126 -20.83 -10.45 -17.85
N GLU A 127 -20.45 -10.92 -16.64
CA GLU A 127 -20.98 -10.37 -15.38
C GLU A 127 -20.14 -9.17 -14.89
N PRO A 128 -20.76 -8.22 -14.14
CA PRO A 128 -20.03 -7.16 -13.51
C PRO A 128 -18.97 -7.69 -12.53
N VAL A 129 -17.80 -7.08 -12.49
CA VAL A 129 -16.73 -7.45 -11.55
C VAL A 129 -17.07 -6.88 -10.17
N THR A 130 -17.64 -7.72 -9.31
CA THR A 130 -18.08 -7.34 -7.96
C THR A 130 -17.01 -7.51 -6.89
N GLN A 131 -15.88 -8.14 -7.23
CA GLN A 131 -14.80 -8.42 -6.29
C GLN A 131 -13.44 -8.40 -6.98
N PHE A 132 -12.43 -8.03 -6.21
CA PHE A 132 -11.03 -8.00 -6.62
C PHE A 132 -10.31 -9.11 -5.86
N CYS A 133 -9.76 -10.11 -6.57
CA CYS A 133 -9.12 -11.25 -5.93
C CYS A 133 -7.63 -11.34 -6.30
N TYR A 134 -6.80 -11.71 -5.33
CA TYR A 134 -5.38 -12.03 -5.48
C TYR A 134 -5.17 -13.50 -5.14
N LEU A 135 -4.68 -14.28 -6.09
CA LEU A 135 -4.38 -15.68 -5.90
C LEU A 135 -3.00 -15.82 -5.26
N ALA A 136 -2.93 -16.36 -4.04
CA ALA A 136 -1.64 -16.57 -3.35
C ALA A 136 -1.06 -17.95 -3.66
N GLU A 137 -1.92 -18.98 -3.66
CA GLU A 137 -1.54 -20.37 -3.91
C GLU A 137 -2.61 -21.07 -4.73
N GLY A 138 -2.21 -22.07 -5.53
CA GLY A 138 -3.09 -22.83 -6.40
C GLY A 138 -3.12 -22.31 -7.83
N GLU A 139 -4.01 -22.89 -8.63
CA GLU A 139 -4.22 -22.53 -10.04
C GLU A 139 -5.70 -22.33 -10.34
N ALA A 140 -6.00 -21.34 -11.20
CA ALA A 140 -7.34 -21.12 -11.72
C ALA A 140 -7.30 -21.13 -13.25
N ARG A 141 -8.27 -21.83 -13.87
CA ARG A 141 -8.44 -21.89 -15.31
C ARG A 141 -9.24 -20.70 -15.79
N VAL A 142 -8.75 -20.05 -16.83
CA VAL A 142 -9.42 -18.93 -17.50
C VAL A 142 -10.10 -19.47 -18.77
N GLN A 143 -11.39 -19.17 -18.91
CA GLN A 143 -12.21 -19.62 -20.05
C GLN A 143 -12.92 -18.43 -20.69
N MET A 144 -12.98 -18.40 -22.01
CA MET A 144 -13.74 -17.44 -22.81
C MET A 144 -14.65 -18.20 -23.75
N ALA A 145 -15.94 -17.88 -23.75
CA ALA A 145 -16.96 -18.61 -24.51
C ALA A 145 -16.90 -20.14 -24.29
N GLY A 146 -16.63 -20.58 -23.06
CA GLY A 146 -16.50 -21.98 -22.67
C GLY A 146 -15.18 -22.66 -23.08
N ARG A 147 -14.28 -21.97 -23.79
CA ARG A 147 -12.99 -22.51 -24.19
C ARG A 147 -11.88 -22.09 -23.24
N PRO A 148 -11.02 -22.99 -22.78
CA PRO A 148 -9.87 -22.62 -21.96
C PRO A 148 -8.89 -21.77 -22.77
N ILE A 149 -8.50 -20.62 -22.25
CA ILE A 149 -7.56 -19.68 -22.89
C ILE A 149 -6.29 -19.46 -22.07
N GLY A 150 -6.23 -19.96 -20.82
CA GLY A 150 -5.05 -19.81 -19.98
C GLY A 150 -5.29 -20.24 -18.55
N PHE A 151 -4.30 -19.98 -17.69
CA PHE A 151 -4.33 -20.24 -16.27
C PHE A 151 -3.81 -19.03 -15.49
N CYS A 152 -4.44 -18.75 -14.36
CA CYS A 152 -3.89 -17.88 -13.32
C CYS A 152 -3.18 -18.74 -12.28
N ARG A 153 -2.05 -18.25 -11.77
CA ARG A 153 -1.22 -18.93 -10.77
C ARG A 153 -1.00 -18.04 -9.55
N GLY A 154 -0.35 -18.58 -8.54
CA GLY A 154 0.03 -17.81 -7.35
C GLY A 154 0.80 -16.54 -7.74
N GLY A 155 0.33 -15.40 -7.26
CA GLY A 155 0.81 -14.06 -7.62
C GLY A 155 -0.13 -13.27 -8.54
N ASP A 156 -1.04 -13.94 -9.26
CA ASP A 156 -1.93 -13.30 -10.20
C ASP A 156 -3.15 -12.63 -9.54
N VAL A 157 -3.66 -11.62 -10.23
CA VAL A 157 -4.88 -10.90 -9.84
C VAL A 157 -6.02 -11.25 -10.77
N ILE A 158 -7.14 -11.63 -10.18
CA ILE A 158 -8.37 -12.00 -10.88
C ILE A 158 -9.35 -10.83 -10.80
N GLY A 159 -9.87 -10.42 -11.95
CA GLY A 159 -10.84 -9.32 -12.05
C GLY A 159 -10.21 -7.92 -12.01
N GLY A 160 -8.88 -7.77 -11.89
CA GLY A 160 -8.21 -6.48 -11.70
C GLY A 160 -8.51 -5.46 -12.80
N LEU A 161 -8.42 -5.85 -14.05
CA LEU A 161 -8.68 -4.94 -15.19
C LEU A 161 -10.14 -4.49 -15.22
N GLY A 162 -11.10 -5.41 -15.18
CA GLY A 162 -12.53 -5.08 -15.19
C GLY A 162 -12.96 -4.26 -13.97
N PHE A 163 -12.34 -4.50 -12.80
CA PHE A 163 -12.58 -3.69 -11.61
C PHE A 163 -12.22 -2.21 -11.81
N PHE A 164 -11.08 -1.92 -12.45
CA PHE A 164 -10.63 -0.55 -12.66
C PHE A 164 -11.27 0.16 -13.86
N SER A 165 -11.63 -0.60 -14.91
CA SER A 165 -12.33 -0.06 -16.10
C SER A 165 -13.82 0.09 -15.90
N GLY A 166 -14.42 -0.65 -14.97
CA GLY A 166 -15.86 -0.75 -14.79
C GLY A 166 -16.54 -1.64 -15.84
N GLU A 167 -15.76 -2.34 -16.64
CA GLU A 167 -16.28 -3.24 -17.67
C GLU A 167 -16.68 -4.60 -17.09
N ALA A 168 -17.56 -5.29 -17.77
CA ALA A 168 -17.90 -6.66 -17.45
C ALA A 168 -16.67 -7.58 -17.60
N ALA A 169 -16.68 -8.70 -16.88
CA ALA A 169 -15.61 -9.69 -16.95
C ALA A 169 -15.47 -10.25 -18.36
N GLY A 170 -14.28 -10.18 -18.95
CA GLY A 170 -13.99 -10.70 -20.27
C GLY A 170 -13.85 -12.22 -20.34
N ALA A 171 -13.78 -12.89 -19.19
CA ALA A 171 -13.59 -14.34 -19.12
C ALA A 171 -14.16 -14.91 -17.81
N THR A 172 -14.46 -16.21 -17.82
CA THR A 172 -14.81 -16.98 -16.62
C THR A 172 -13.53 -17.54 -16.00
N VAL A 173 -13.37 -17.37 -14.68
CA VAL A 173 -12.22 -17.91 -13.93
C VAL A 173 -12.70 -18.92 -12.90
N ILE A 174 -12.20 -20.15 -13.01
CA ILE A 174 -12.61 -21.31 -12.20
C ILE A 174 -11.37 -21.91 -11.54
N LEU A 175 -11.42 -22.15 -10.23
CA LEU A 175 -10.32 -22.82 -9.54
C LEU A 175 -10.10 -24.23 -10.09
N ALA A 176 -8.88 -24.54 -10.51
CA ALA A 176 -8.48 -25.83 -11.02
C ALA A 176 -7.93 -26.74 -9.92
N THR A 177 -7.30 -26.15 -8.89
CA THR A 177 -6.75 -26.84 -7.73
C THR A 177 -7.30 -26.22 -6.43
N PRO A 178 -7.11 -26.85 -5.26
CA PRO A 178 -7.28 -26.16 -4.00
C PRO A 178 -6.44 -24.89 -3.99
N ALA A 179 -7.04 -23.78 -3.58
CA ALA A 179 -6.40 -22.47 -3.69
C ALA A 179 -6.52 -21.65 -2.42
N ARG A 180 -5.51 -20.85 -2.16
CA ARG A 180 -5.52 -19.79 -1.14
C ARG A 180 -5.53 -18.45 -1.84
N PHE A 181 -6.53 -17.61 -1.58
CA PHE A 181 -6.64 -16.31 -2.22
C PHE A 181 -7.20 -15.25 -1.27
N TRP A 182 -6.81 -14.03 -1.51
CA TRP A 182 -7.37 -12.86 -0.86
C TRP A 182 -8.43 -12.25 -1.78
N CYS A 183 -9.55 -11.83 -1.22
CA CYS A 183 -10.64 -11.25 -1.96
C CYS A 183 -11.24 -10.05 -1.23
N ALA A 184 -11.52 -8.98 -1.96
CA ALA A 184 -12.18 -7.80 -1.41
C ALA A 184 -13.35 -7.38 -2.29
N PRO A 185 -14.54 -7.09 -1.69
CA PRO A 185 -15.70 -6.60 -2.41
C PRO A 185 -15.45 -5.24 -3.05
N ALA A 186 -15.96 -5.03 -4.27
CA ALA A 186 -15.87 -3.77 -5.00
C ALA A 186 -16.42 -2.59 -4.20
N GLU A 187 -17.54 -2.80 -3.49
CA GLU A 187 -18.20 -1.80 -2.64
C GLU A 187 -17.27 -1.23 -1.55
N ARG A 188 -16.34 -2.05 -1.05
CA ARG A 188 -15.37 -1.65 -0.03
C ARG A 188 -14.11 -1.03 -0.64
N LEU A 189 -13.64 -1.57 -1.77
CA LEU A 189 -12.42 -1.09 -2.41
C LEU A 189 -12.61 0.20 -3.20
N THR A 190 -13.77 0.43 -3.82
CA THR A 190 -14.02 1.63 -4.62
C THR A 190 -13.83 2.92 -3.82
N PRO A 191 -14.52 3.14 -2.67
CA PRO A 191 -14.30 4.34 -1.87
C PRO A 191 -12.90 4.40 -1.27
N TYR A 192 -12.30 3.25 -0.97
CA TYR A 192 -10.92 3.18 -0.49
C TYR A 192 -9.91 3.69 -1.55
N PHE A 193 -10.07 3.31 -2.81
CA PHE A 193 -9.23 3.79 -3.90
C PHE A 193 -9.48 5.25 -4.28
N GLU A 194 -10.69 5.75 -4.12
CA GLU A 194 -11.02 7.16 -4.28
C GLU A 194 -10.29 8.02 -3.25
N ALA A 195 -10.28 7.58 -1.99
CA ALA A 195 -9.54 8.24 -0.91
C ALA A 195 -8.01 8.13 -1.06
N HIS A 196 -7.51 7.09 -1.76
CA HIS A 196 -6.08 6.77 -1.89
C HIS A 196 -5.63 6.67 -3.35
N THR A 197 -5.77 7.73 -4.11
CA THR A 197 -5.50 7.77 -5.58
C THR A 197 -4.06 7.35 -5.95
N HIS A 198 -3.08 7.64 -5.10
CA HIS A 198 -1.71 7.21 -5.32
C HIS A 198 -1.58 5.68 -5.25
N LEU A 199 -2.25 5.05 -4.29
CA LEU A 199 -2.28 3.59 -4.14
C LEU A 199 -2.93 2.94 -5.35
N ARG A 200 -4.09 3.45 -5.79
CA ARG A 200 -4.78 3.02 -7.00
C ARG A 200 -3.85 3.00 -8.22
N ARG A 201 -3.15 4.11 -8.47
CA ARG A 201 -2.21 4.23 -9.61
C ARG A 201 -1.04 3.24 -9.52
N THR A 202 -0.53 3.00 -8.31
CA THR A 202 0.58 2.05 -8.11
C THR A 202 0.12 0.62 -8.41
N ILE A 203 -1.04 0.22 -7.89
CA ILE A 203 -1.61 -1.12 -8.15
C ILE A 203 -1.94 -1.28 -9.64
N GLN A 204 -2.56 -0.30 -10.29
CA GLN A 204 -2.83 -0.34 -11.74
C GLN A 204 -1.54 -0.49 -12.55
N ARG A 205 -0.47 0.19 -12.18
CA ARG A 205 0.84 0.07 -12.85
C ARG A 205 1.42 -1.33 -12.66
N ASN A 206 1.36 -1.88 -11.44
CA ASN A 206 1.88 -3.20 -11.14
C ASN A 206 1.08 -4.31 -11.88
N LEU A 207 -0.24 -4.12 -12.05
CA LEU A 207 -1.07 -4.99 -12.88
C LEU A 207 -0.72 -4.90 -14.37
N ALA A 208 -0.45 -3.70 -14.89
CA ALA A 208 -0.09 -3.50 -16.29
C ALA A 208 1.34 -3.95 -16.62
N GLY A 209 2.24 -3.98 -15.63
CA GLY A 209 3.62 -4.44 -15.76
C GLY A 209 3.80 -5.93 -15.46
N GLY A 210 2.80 -6.58 -14.88
CA GLY A 210 2.74 -8.04 -14.80
C GLY A 210 2.51 -8.60 -16.20
N GLU A 211 3.35 -9.53 -16.63
CA GLU A 211 3.18 -10.26 -17.88
C GLU A 211 1.75 -10.85 -17.90
N PRO A 212 0.96 -10.63 -18.96
CA PRO A 212 -0.36 -11.26 -19.02
C PRO A 212 -0.15 -12.77 -18.86
N PRO A 213 -1.05 -13.50 -18.19
CA PRO A 213 -0.94 -14.94 -18.04
C PRO A 213 -0.63 -15.51 -19.41
N ALA A 214 0.51 -16.23 -19.52
CA ALA A 214 1.05 -16.68 -20.78
C ALA A 214 -0.07 -17.37 -21.58
N THR A 215 -0.59 -16.66 -22.55
CA THR A 215 -1.49 -17.22 -23.55
C THR A 215 -0.60 -18.09 -24.43
N GLU A 216 -0.42 -19.37 -24.05
CA GLU A 216 0.08 -20.39 -24.96
C GLU A 216 -0.95 -20.62 -26.09
N ALA A 217 -1.32 -19.53 -26.75
CA ALA A 217 -2.19 -19.58 -27.94
C ALA A 217 -1.39 -19.37 -29.23
N THR A 218 -0.08 -19.67 -29.21
CA THR A 218 0.73 -19.50 -30.43
C THR A 218 1.66 -20.69 -30.70
N ALA A 219 1.21 -21.92 -30.44
CA ALA A 219 2.00 -23.09 -30.84
C ALA A 219 1.17 -24.30 -31.31
N LEU A 220 -0.04 -24.07 -31.81
CA LEU A 220 -0.74 -25.08 -32.62
C LEU A 220 -1.25 -24.36 -33.87
N GLY A 221 -0.30 -24.01 -34.75
CA GLY A 221 -0.62 -23.86 -36.17
C GLY A 221 -1.28 -25.14 -36.65
N PRO A 222 -2.27 -25.07 -37.54
CA PRO A 222 -2.91 -26.26 -38.05
C PRO A 222 -1.83 -27.13 -38.72
N GLU A 223 -1.64 -28.35 -38.20
CA GLU A 223 -0.85 -29.38 -38.85
C GLU A 223 -1.42 -29.57 -40.24
N PRO A 224 -0.62 -29.47 -41.33
CA PRO A 224 -1.13 -29.69 -42.65
C PRO A 224 -1.57 -31.14 -42.74
N ILE A 225 -2.87 -31.35 -42.95
CA ILE A 225 -3.45 -32.66 -43.26
C ILE A 225 -2.71 -33.21 -44.49
N ALA A 226 -1.89 -34.21 -44.27
CA ALA A 226 -1.23 -34.93 -45.37
C ALA A 226 -2.31 -35.52 -46.30
N ALA A 227 -2.34 -35.04 -47.52
CA ALA A 227 -3.19 -35.62 -48.57
C ALA A 227 -2.82 -37.09 -48.80
N PRO A 228 -3.80 -38.00 -48.95
CA PRO A 228 -3.51 -39.38 -49.28
C PRO A 228 -2.91 -39.46 -50.69
N SER A 229 -1.77 -40.15 -50.78
CA SER A 229 -1.11 -40.46 -52.03
C SER A 229 -2.02 -41.32 -52.95
N PRO A 230 -2.20 -41.00 -54.23
CA PRO A 230 -2.95 -41.85 -55.14
C PRO A 230 -2.13 -43.08 -55.46
N ALA A 231 -2.80 -44.26 -55.45
CA ALA A 231 -2.29 -45.57 -55.94
C ALA A 231 -2.29 -45.65 -57.45
#